data_a904c9a05b5ba5a3b62c5c209c8a3f5d
#
_entry.id   a904c9a05b5ba5a3b62c5c209c8a3f5d
#
_cell.length_a   1.000
_cell.length_b   1.000
_cell.length_c   1.000
_cell.angle_alpha   90.00
_cell.angle_beta   90.00
_cell.angle_gamma   90.00
#
_symmetry.space_group_name_H-M   'P 1'
#
loop_
_entity.id
_entity.type
_entity.pdbx_description
1 polymer ?
#
loop_
_entity_poly.entity_id
_entity_poly.type
_entity_poly.pdbx_seq_one_letter_code
_entity_poly.pdbx_strand_id
1 'polypeptide(L)'
;MTVVQYHSREERAAGTAQEIKRRNAGEQGTQMSGHPWPVGGTPVIAGVQPPGFAPVTEEALQEIVHRLVTGLHPQKIMLFGSYVYGTPSADSDIDLLVIVDTRARPVDRYVRVSRLLQPRPFPLDLLVKTPEEIAQALDRGDTFIGEIMAQGRVLYDRSD
;
A
#
# COMPACT_ATOMS: atom_id res chain seq x y z
N MET A 1 -5.96 -11.64 -18.07
CA MET A 1 -7.18 -11.73 -17.26
C MET A 1 -7.01 -11.46 -15.80
N THR A 2 -5.86 -11.19 -15.39
CA THR A 2 -5.49 -11.10 -14.00
C THR A 2 -5.13 -9.70 -13.57
N VAL A 3 -5.39 -8.86 -14.48
CA VAL A 3 -5.15 -7.45 -14.35
C VAL A 3 -6.26 -6.77 -13.57
N VAL A 4 -7.36 -7.50 -13.29
CA VAL A 4 -8.57 -6.90 -12.72
C VAL A 4 -8.34 -6.32 -11.33
N GLN A 5 -7.73 -7.07 -10.44
CA GLN A 5 -7.47 -6.57 -9.09
C GLN A 5 -6.37 -5.51 -9.06
N TYR A 6 -5.50 -5.61 -10.01
CA TYR A 6 -4.37 -4.75 -10.17
C TYR A 6 -4.76 -3.44 -10.84
N HIS A 7 -5.55 -3.52 -11.92
CA HIS A 7 -6.10 -2.34 -12.57
C HIS A 7 -7.11 -1.60 -11.68
N SER A 8 -7.90 -2.34 -10.91
CA SER A 8 -8.82 -1.69 -10.00
C SER A 8 -8.12 -0.90 -8.89
N ARG A 9 -6.88 -1.24 -8.56
CA ARG A 9 -6.11 -0.43 -7.61
C ARG A 9 -5.57 0.84 -8.27
N GLU A 10 -5.05 0.73 -9.47
CA GLU A 10 -4.61 1.89 -10.23
C GLU A 10 -5.78 2.85 -10.52
N GLU A 11 -6.90 2.30 -10.91
CA GLU A 11 -8.11 3.09 -11.13
C GLU A 11 -8.62 3.74 -9.85
N ARG A 12 -8.54 3.03 -8.73
CA ARG A 12 -8.91 3.59 -7.42
C ARG A 12 -7.95 4.69 -7.00
N ALA A 13 -6.69 4.52 -7.26
CA ALA A 13 -5.71 5.53 -6.91
C ALA A 13 -5.81 6.77 -7.79
N ALA A 14 -6.25 6.62 -9.03
CA ALA A 14 -6.40 7.71 -9.97
C ALA A 14 -7.61 8.63 -9.72
N GLY A 15 -8.29 8.52 -8.60
CA GLY A 15 -9.35 9.47 -8.31
C GLY A 15 -10.33 9.05 -7.23
N THR A 16 -10.44 7.78 -7.00
CA THR A 16 -11.49 7.26 -6.11
C THR A 16 -11.05 7.04 -4.69
N ALA A 17 -9.75 7.00 -4.42
CA ALA A 17 -9.25 6.81 -3.06
C ALA A 17 -9.66 7.97 -2.15
N GLN A 18 -9.70 9.19 -2.65
CA GLN A 18 -10.16 10.33 -1.89
C GLN A 18 -11.68 10.37 -1.75
N GLU A 19 -12.41 9.92 -2.74
CA GLU A 19 -13.87 9.82 -2.65
C GLU A 19 -14.30 8.75 -1.65
N ILE A 20 -13.64 7.61 -1.65
CA ILE A 20 -13.88 6.56 -0.67
C ILE A 20 -13.54 7.07 0.74
N LYS A 21 -12.43 7.78 0.89
CA LYS A 21 -12.05 8.40 2.16
C LYS A 21 -13.04 9.47 2.61
N ARG A 22 -13.60 10.25 1.69
CA ARG A 22 -14.62 11.25 2.01
C ARG A 22 -15.96 10.61 2.39
N ARG A 23 -16.31 9.52 1.73
CA ARG A 23 -17.51 8.76 2.08
C ARG A 23 -17.39 8.19 3.48
N ASN A 24 -16.27 7.56 3.78
CA ASN A 24 -16.01 6.98 5.10
C ASN A 24 -15.94 8.05 6.18
N ALA A 25 -15.39 9.20 5.90
CA ALA A 25 -15.34 10.31 6.84
C ALA A 25 -16.74 10.90 7.13
N GLY A 26 -17.62 10.90 6.13
CA GLY A 26 -19.00 11.35 6.31
C GLY A 26 -19.85 10.37 7.11
N GLU A 27 -19.62 9.10 6.92
CA GLU A 27 -20.35 8.04 7.64
C GLU A 27 -19.89 7.90 9.09
N GLN A 28 -18.64 8.18 9.37
CA GLN A 28 -18.09 8.11 10.73
C GLN A 28 -18.71 9.11 11.68
N GLY A 29 -19.16 10.25 11.18
CA GLY A 29 -19.84 11.25 12.00
C GLY A 29 -21.20 10.81 12.52
N THR A 30 -21.79 9.80 11.91
CA THR A 30 -23.15 9.35 12.23
C THR A 30 -23.22 7.97 12.88
N GLN A 31 -22.13 7.22 12.90
CA GLN A 31 -22.14 5.82 13.36
C GLN A 31 -21.10 5.53 14.44
N MET A 32 -21.10 6.35 15.46
CA MET A 32 -20.17 6.17 16.58
C MET A 32 -20.39 4.88 17.36
N SER A 33 -21.58 4.30 17.30
CA SER A 33 -21.96 3.16 18.11
C SER A 33 -21.62 1.79 17.54
N GLY A 34 -21.11 1.73 16.34
CA GLY A 34 -20.79 0.46 15.69
C GLY A 34 -19.31 0.28 15.34
N HIS A 35 -18.48 1.19 15.77
CA HIS A 35 -17.06 1.15 15.42
C HIS A 35 -16.32 0.10 16.26
N PRO A 36 -15.62 -0.86 15.62
CA PRO A 36 -14.96 -1.94 16.35
C PRO A 36 -13.73 -1.48 17.15
N TRP A 37 -13.31 -0.23 17.06
CA TRP A 37 -12.19 0.31 17.84
C TRP A 37 -12.56 1.61 18.54
N PRO A 38 -11.88 1.94 19.61
CA PRO A 38 -12.22 3.10 20.44
C PRO A 38 -12.11 4.40 19.65
N VAL A 39 -13.22 5.09 19.56
CA VAL A 39 -13.28 6.43 19.01
C VAL A 39 -12.93 7.40 20.13
N GLY A 40 -11.93 8.20 19.94
CA GLY A 40 -11.50 9.16 20.95
C GLY A 40 -10.41 8.63 21.91
N GLY A 41 -9.83 7.53 21.56
CA GLY A 41 -8.58 7.14 22.18
C GLY A 41 -7.49 8.15 21.90
N THR A 42 -6.52 8.19 22.75
CA THR A 42 -5.30 8.96 22.64
C THR A 42 -4.90 9.20 21.20
N PRO A 43 -4.51 10.41 20.84
CA PRO A 43 -4.02 10.66 19.50
C PRO A 43 -2.80 9.79 19.26
N VAL A 44 -3.07 8.62 18.76
CA VAL A 44 -2.00 7.81 18.23
C VAL A 44 -1.61 8.52 16.95
N ILE A 45 -0.48 9.05 17.00
CA ILE A 45 0.21 9.59 15.87
C ILE A 45 -0.04 8.66 14.70
N ALA A 46 -0.66 9.18 13.67
CA ALA A 46 -0.92 8.44 12.45
C ALA A 46 -1.71 7.14 12.61
N GLY A 47 -2.92 7.28 13.07
CA GLY A 47 -3.90 6.24 12.89
C GLY A 47 -4.06 5.25 14.03
N VAL A 48 -5.25 5.29 14.60
CA VAL A 48 -5.71 4.21 15.46
C VAL A 48 -5.83 2.96 14.60
N GLN A 49 -5.04 1.96 14.89
CA GLN A 49 -5.13 0.68 14.21
C GLN A 49 -6.37 -0.09 14.67
N PRO A 50 -7.00 -0.85 13.78
CA PRO A 50 -8.06 -1.75 14.18
C PRO A 50 -7.54 -2.76 15.21
N PRO A 51 -8.42 -3.28 16.08
CA PRO A 51 -8.03 -4.34 17.01
C PRO A 51 -7.39 -5.51 16.27
N GLY A 52 -6.26 -5.97 16.76
CA GLY A 52 -5.52 -7.07 16.14
C GLY A 52 -4.39 -6.65 15.22
N PHE A 53 -4.27 -5.37 14.92
CA PHE A 53 -3.11 -4.86 14.17
C PHE A 53 -2.17 -4.08 15.08
N ALA A 54 -0.88 -4.27 14.87
CA ALA A 54 0.14 -3.47 15.52
C ALA A 54 0.13 -2.03 14.97
N PRO A 55 0.56 -1.04 15.76
CA PRO A 55 0.82 0.29 15.23
C PRO A 55 1.82 0.23 14.06
N VAL A 56 1.63 1.11 13.08
CA VAL A 56 2.59 1.23 11.97
C VAL A 56 3.83 1.93 12.48
N THR A 57 4.84 1.15 12.77
CA THR A 57 6.14 1.65 13.21
C THR A 57 7.19 1.42 12.12
N GLU A 58 8.31 2.09 12.24
CA GLU A 58 9.44 1.88 11.33
C GLU A 58 9.92 0.43 11.40
N GLU A 59 9.95 -0.16 12.58
CA GLU A 59 10.32 -1.56 12.79
C GLU A 59 9.37 -2.51 12.07
N ALA A 60 8.06 -2.24 12.13
CA ALA A 60 7.06 -3.05 11.42
C ALA A 60 7.23 -2.95 9.90
N LEU A 61 7.54 -1.76 9.37
CA LEU A 61 7.87 -1.60 7.96
C LEU A 61 9.15 -2.35 7.58
N GLN A 62 10.18 -2.28 8.40
CA GLN A 62 11.42 -3.01 8.16
C GLN A 62 11.22 -4.53 8.15
N GLU A 63 10.36 -5.03 9.02
CA GLU A 63 10.01 -6.47 9.02
C GLU A 63 9.32 -6.87 7.71
N ILE A 64 8.39 -6.06 7.22
CA ILE A 64 7.74 -6.28 5.92
C ILE A 64 8.77 -6.29 4.79
N VAL A 65 9.67 -5.32 4.77
CA VAL A 65 10.74 -5.24 3.78
C VAL A 65 11.62 -6.49 3.85
N HIS A 66 12.01 -6.89 5.05
CA HIS A 66 12.84 -8.08 5.24
C HIS A 66 12.19 -9.36 4.68
N ARG A 67 10.91 -9.56 4.96
CA ARG A 67 10.16 -10.72 4.42
C ARG A 67 10.12 -10.70 2.89
N LEU A 68 9.85 -9.55 2.30
CA LEU A 68 9.79 -9.40 0.84
C LEU A 68 11.17 -9.60 0.20
N VAL A 69 12.20 -9.02 0.76
CA VAL A 69 13.57 -9.16 0.23
C VAL A 69 14.03 -10.60 0.29
N THR A 70 13.82 -11.27 1.42
CA THR A 70 14.24 -12.66 1.63
C THR A 70 13.48 -13.64 0.74
N GLY A 71 12.16 -13.45 0.60
CA GLY A 71 11.31 -14.40 -0.11
C GLY A 71 11.11 -14.13 -1.60
N LEU A 72 11.39 -12.92 -2.06
CA LEU A 72 11.04 -12.49 -3.40
C LEU A 72 12.22 -11.94 -4.21
N HIS A 73 13.25 -11.42 -3.54
CA HIS A 73 14.38 -10.74 -4.16
C HIS A 73 13.96 -9.61 -5.12
N PRO A 74 13.16 -8.64 -4.64
CA PRO A 74 12.66 -7.57 -5.49
C PRO A 74 13.78 -6.64 -5.95
N GLN A 75 13.53 -5.88 -7.00
CA GLN A 75 14.41 -4.78 -7.39
C GLN A 75 14.24 -3.57 -6.47
N LYS A 76 13.00 -3.25 -6.13
CA LYS A 76 12.70 -2.05 -5.36
C LYS A 76 11.41 -2.24 -4.59
N ILE A 77 11.33 -1.64 -3.41
CA ILE A 77 10.11 -1.54 -2.61
C ILE A 77 9.93 -0.06 -2.26
N MET A 78 8.75 0.47 -2.52
CA MET A 78 8.42 1.86 -2.26
C MET A 78 7.14 1.99 -1.46
N LEU A 79 7.14 2.90 -0.52
CA LEU A 79 5.95 3.35 0.19
C LEU A 79 5.36 4.54 -0.56
N PHE A 80 4.05 4.56 -0.72
CA PHE A 80 3.35 5.68 -1.34
C PHE A 80 2.02 5.95 -0.64
N GLY A 81 1.22 6.87 -1.18
CA GLY A 81 -0.08 7.18 -0.63
C GLY A 81 -0.02 8.09 0.60
N SER A 82 -1.03 7.99 1.45
CA SER A 82 -1.24 8.95 2.55
C SER A 82 -0.11 8.99 3.58
N TYR A 83 0.62 7.90 3.73
CA TYR A 83 1.77 7.85 4.65
C TYR A 83 3.01 8.59 4.12
N VAL A 84 2.99 9.02 2.87
CA VAL A 84 4.10 9.76 2.25
C VAL A 84 3.69 11.18 1.89
N TYR A 85 2.56 11.34 1.20
CA TYR A 85 2.15 12.63 0.65
C TYR A 85 1.15 13.39 1.50
N GLY A 86 0.50 12.73 2.44
CA GLY A 86 -0.59 13.31 3.18
C GLY A 86 -0.49 13.08 4.66
N THR A 87 -1.60 13.35 5.34
CA THR A 87 -1.76 13.03 6.76
C THR A 87 -2.50 11.70 6.86
N PRO A 88 -1.84 10.63 7.29
CA PRO A 88 -2.54 9.37 7.50
C PRO A 88 -3.59 9.50 8.59
N SER A 89 -4.71 8.81 8.40
CA SER A 89 -5.80 8.72 9.34
C SER A 89 -5.90 7.31 9.93
N ALA A 90 -6.82 7.12 10.86
CA ALA A 90 -7.09 5.81 11.47
C ALA A 90 -7.42 4.72 10.43
N ASP A 91 -8.02 5.12 9.32
CA ASP A 91 -8.46 4.20 8.26
C ASP A 91 -7.45 4.11 7.11
N SER A 92 -6.29 4.74 7.23
CA SER A 92 -5.30 4.72 6.17
C SER A 92 -4.57 3.39 6.12
N ASP A 93 -4.55 2.79 4.93
CA ASP A 93 -3.74 1.61 4.66
C ASP A 93 -2.31 2.02 4.33
N ILE A 94 -1.38 1.11 4.54
CA ILE A 94 -0.04 1.24 4.01
C ILE A 94 -0.07 0.84 2.54
N ASP A 95 0.35 1.73 1.67
CA ASP A 95 0.40 1.50 0.23
C ASP A 95 1.85 1.16 -0.18
N LEU A 96 2.06 -0.03 -0.69
CA LEU A 96 3.38 -0.50 -1.12
C LEU A 96 3.40 -0.84 -2.60
N LEU A 97 4.40 -0.30 -3.30
CA LEU A 97 4.78 -0.74 -4.63
C LEU A 97 5.99 -1.69 -4.50
N VAL A 98 5.83 -2.90 -5.04
CA VAL A 98 6.90 -3.90 -5.10
C VAL A 98 7.26 -4.11 -6.57
N ILE A 99 8.50 -3.80 -6.93
CA ILE A 99 9.01 -4.01 -8.28
C ILE A 99 9.86 -5.28 -8.28
N VAL A 100 9.43 -6.27 -9.03
CA VAL A 100 10.10 -7.57 -9.09
C VAL A 100 10.26 -8.02 -10.54
N ASP A 101 11.48 -8.42 -10.89
CA ASP A 101 11.76 -9.00 -12.20
C ASP A 101 11.29 -10.46 -12.21
N THR A 102 10.21 -10.71 -12.88
CA THR A 102 9.59 -12.03 -12.94
C THR A 102 8.75 -12.20 -14.20
N ARG A 103 8.68 -13.44 -14.69
CA ARG A 103 7.77 -13.82 -15.77
C ARG A 103 6.42 -14.32 -15.29
N ALA A 104 6.23 -14.38 -13.98
CA ALA A 104 4.95 -14.79 -13.41
C ALA A 104 3.82 -13.82 -13.81
N ARG A 105 2.63 -14.38 -13.99
CA ARG A 105 1.45 -13.58 -14.31
C ARG A 105 1.15 -12.60 -13.15
N PRO A 106 0.53 -11.46 -13.44
CA PRO A 106 0.21 -10.46 -12.41
C PRO A 106 -0.46 -11.03 -11.17
N VAL A 107 -1.43 -11.92 -11.33
CA VAL A 107 -2.12 -12.55 -10.19
C VAL A 107 -1.19 -13.45 -9.38
N ASP A 108 -0.39 -14.24 -10.04
CA ASP A 108 0.48 -15.21 -9.37
C ASP A 108 1.54 -14.49 -8.51
N ARG A 109 2.13 -13.44 -9.05
CA ARG A 109 3.08 -12.64 -8.29
C ARG A 109 2.42 -11.85 -7.15
N TYR A 110 1.21 -11.34 -7.37
CA TYR A 110 0.44 -10.68 -6.30
C TYR A 110 0.15 -11.64 -5.15
N VAL A 111 -0.35 -12.84 -5.47
CA VAL A 111 -0.61 -13.89 -4.46
C VAL A 111 0.65 -14.26 -3.71
N ARG A 112 1.77 -14.41 -4.41
CA ARG A 112 3.05 -14.73 -3.79
C ARG A 112 3.49 -13.64 -2.80
N VAL A 113 3.44 -12.39 -3.21
CA VAL A 113 3.76 -11.24 -2.33
C VAL A 113 2.82 -11.22 -1.12
N SER A 114 1.52 -11.36 -1.37
CA SER A 114 0.52 -11.34 -0.32
C SER A 114 0.75 -12.45 0.73
N ARG A 115 1.16 -13.63 0.30
CA ARG A 115 1.48 -14.74 1.21
C ARG A 115 2.71 -14.46 2.07
N LEU A 116 3.73 -13.84 1.51
CA LEU A 116 4.93 -13.47 2.27
C LEU A 116 4.64 -12.48 3.39
N LEU A 117 3.55 -11.72 3.26
CA LEU A 117 3.15 -10.71 4.22
C LEU A 117 2.18 -11.22 5.29
N GLN A 118 1.86 -12.50 5.28
CA GLN A 118 1.03 -13.10 6.32
C GLN A 118 1.88 -13.57 7.51
N PRO A 119 1.40 -13.39 8.75
CA PRO A 119 0.28 -12.54 9.13
C PRO A 119 0.59 -11.07 8.92
N ARG A 120 -0.38 -10.29 8.46
CA ARG A 120 -0.20 -8.85 8.24
C ARG A 120 -0.17 -8.11 9.56
N PRO A 121 0.86 -7.32 9.83
CA PRO A 121 0.93 -6.54 11.08
C PRO A 121 0.03 -5.31 11.06
N PHE A 122 -0.40 -4.86 9.88
CA PHE A 122 -1.28 -3.72 9.68
C PHE A 122 -1.98 -3.84 8.32
N PRO A 123 -3.04 -3.05 8.04
CA PRO A 123 -3.68 -3.03 6.74
C PRO A 123 -2.71 -2.60 5.64
N LEU A 124 -2.62 -3.41 4.59
CA LEU A 124 -1.69 -3.21 3.47
C LEU A 124 -2.43 -3.27 2.14
N ASP A 125 -2.11 -2.32 1.29
CA ASP A 125 -2.46 -2.35 -0.12
C ASP A 125 -1.20 -2.55 -0.96
N LEU A 126 -1.25 -3.50 -1.86
CA LEU A 126 -0.09 -3.92 -2.63
C LEU A 126 -0.27 -3.64 -4.11
N LEU A 127 0.75 -3.03 -4.69
CA LEU A 127 0.91 -2.89 -6.13
C LEU A 127 2.18 -3.64 -6.52
N VAL A 128 2.05 -4.68 -7.33
CA VAL A 128 3.19 -5.51 -7.73
C VAL A 128 3.40 -5.38 -9.24
N LYS A 129 4.54 -4.82 -9.63
CA LYS A 129 4.89 -4.53 -11.03
C LYS A 129 6.24 -5.14 -11.40
N THR A 130 6.43 -5.38 -12.70
CA THR A 130 7.76 -5.65 -13.23
C THR A 130 8.44 -4.35 -13.66
N PRO A 131 9.78 -4.35 -13.82
CA PRO A 131 10.48 -3.19 -14.35
C PRO A 131 9.96 -2.73 -15.70
N GLU A 132 9.60 -3.67 -16.57
CA GLU A 132 9.05 -3.38 -17.89
C GLU A 132 7.69 -2.68 -17.80
N GLU A 133 6.83 -3.14 -16.90
CA GLU A 133 5.52 -2.52 -16.68
C GLU A 133 5.67 -1.09 -16.16
N ILE A 134 6.63 -0.84 -15.29
CA ILE A 134 6.94 0.51 -14.83
C ILE A 134 7.41 1.38 -15.98
N ALA A 135 8.36 0.90 -16.78
CA ALA A 135 8.87 1.63 -17.93
C ALA A 135 7.76 1.95 -18.94
N GLN A 136 6.92 0.99 -19.26
CA GLN A 136 5.78 1.18 -20.15
C GLN A 136 4.75 2.17 -19.60
N ALA A 137 4.48 2.13 -18.31
CA ALA A 137 3.58 3.08 -17.68
C ALA A 137 4.11 4.51 -17.77
N LEU A 138 5.39 4.71 -17.50
CA LEU A 138 6.04 6.02 -17.62
C LEU A 138 6.05 6.52 -19.06
N ASP A 139 6.33 5.65 -20.02
CA ASP A 139 6.33 6.00 -21.45
C ASP A 139 4.94 6.43 -21.94
N ARG A 140 3.88 5.83 -21.38
CA ARG A 140 2.50 6.22 -21.71
C ARG A 140 2.03 7.48 -20.98
N GLY A 141 2.86 8.03 -20.10
CA GLY A 141 2.48 9.17 -19.28
C GLY A 141 1.51 8.82 -18.15
N ASP A 142 1.61 7.62 -17.58
CA ASP A 142 0.81 7.22 -16.42
C ASP A 142 1.17 8.11 -15.24
N THR A 143 0.25 8.98 -14.86
CA THR A 143 0.47 9.96 -13.80
C THR A 143 0.55 9.32 -12.43
N PHE A 144 -0.17 8.23 -12.19
CA PHE A 144 -0.15 7.52 -10.91
C PHE A 144 1.20 6.86 -10.65
N ILE A 145 1.68 6.07 -11.61
CA ILE A 145 3.01 5.45 -11.51
C ILE A 145 4.11 6.52 -11.49
N GLY A 146 3.96 7.56 -12.30
CA GLY A 146 4.91 8.68 -12.32
C GLY A 146 5.03 9.36 -10.95
N GLU A 147 3.92 9.60 -10.28
CA GLU A 147 3.90 10.20 -8.95
C GLU A 147 4.58 9.29 -7.91
N ILE A 148 4.28 8.00 -7.93
CA ILE A 148 4.91 7.05 -7.02
C ILE A 148 6.44 7.05 -7.22
N MET A 149 6.88 6.97 -8.48
CA MET A 149 8.30 6.92 -8.78
C MET A 149 9.04 8.22 -8.43
N ALA A 150 8.36 9.37 -8.54
CA ALA A 150 8.95 10.67 -8.24
C ALA A 150 8.92 11.03 -6.76
N GLN A 151 7.86 10.66 -6.04
CA GLN A 151 7.59 11.15 -4.69
C GLN A 151 7.50 10.04 -3.65
N GLY A 152 7.41 8.79 -4.05
CA GLY A 152 7.34 7.67 -3.14
C GLY A 152 8.61 7.54 -2.30
N ARG A 153 8.46 7.03 -1.08
CA ARG A 153 9.61 6.75 -0.21
C ARG A 153 10.18 5.37 -0.55
N VAL A 154 11.45 5.35 -0.91
CA VAL A 154 12.16 4.09 -1.16
C VAL A 154 12.44 3.39 0.17
N LEU A 155 11.92 2.19 0.35
CA LEU A 155 12.19 1.35 1.50
C LEU A 155 13.33 0.36 1.23
N TYR A 156 13.47 -0.05 -0.01
CA TYR A 156 14.53 -0.96 -0.46
C TYR A 156 14.84 -0.71 -1.93
N ASP A 157 16.10 -0.69 -2.26
CA ASP A 157 16.59 -0.64 -3.64
C ASP A 157 17.79 -1.57 -3.79
N ARG A 158 17.67 -2.56 -4.67
CA ARG A 158 18.74 -3.55 -4.88
C ARG A 158 19.98 -2.97 -5.53
N SER A 159 19.84 -1.83 -6.20
CA SER A 159 20.98 -1.16 -6.85
C SER A 159 21.88 -0.40 -5.88
N ASP A 160 21.45 -0.26 -4.63
CA ASP A 160 22.24 0.38 -3.58
C ASP A 160 23.20 -0.57 -2.89
#